data_1bdabfc080b2853fb41fda14ac02b292
#
_entry.id   1bdabfc080b2853fb41fda14ac02b292
#
_cell.length_a   1.000
_cell.length_b   1.000
_cell.length_c   1.000
_cell.angle_alpha   90.00
_cell.angle_beta   90.00
_cell.angle_gamma   90.00
#
_symmetry.space_group_name_H-M   'P 1'
#
loop_
_entity.id
_entity.type
_entity.pdbx_description
1 polymer ?
#
loop_
_entity_poly.entity_id
_entity_poly.type
_entity_poly.pdbx_seq_one_letter_code
_entity_poly.pdbx_strand_id
1 'polypeptide(L)'
;MIPGISTNAEARLTGALDPRVTDVTEDTYASRDYTIIDGGDAEAKRLGVTVIGGGLTLMVTDPNRRLGDIRIQSGGRDNTLFFDNQSWGGQCFASIRMLGSDTVVMFNDIGDAYVAMQDIYLRSNGQFVFWGRGASAVGISMEIEGEGSGVMVGDDALISNGVWIRNHDMHAIHDLRTGTRINRQPVQTVLERHVWLGQDAMLLNAERIGMGSIVGTRSLVKGTVPPRVVVAGTPARVIREGASWGRSNNGMTAEERHSIGLPDLA
;
A
#
# COMPACT_ATOMS: atom_id res chain seq x y z
N MET A 1 3.69 9.00 -21.65
CA MET A 1 2.88 7.80 -21.98
C MET A 1 3.77 6.59 -21.79
N ILE A 2 3.45 5.70 -20.87
CA ILE A 2 4.22 4.48 -20.65
C ILE A 2 3.66 3.43 -21.63
N PRO A 3 4.44 2.91 -22.58
CA PRO A 3 3.94 1.95 -23.56
C PRO A 3 3.40 0.69 -22.85
N GLY A 4 2.20 0.23 -23.26
CA GLY A 4 1.61 -1.00 -22.73
C GLY A 4 0.71 -0.87 -21.50
N ILE A 5 0.56 0.33 -20.94
CA ILE A 5 -0.41 0.59 -19.87
C ILE A 5 -1.71 1.14 -20.46
N SER A 6 -2.86 0.74 -19.90
CA SER A 6 -4.11 1.41 -20.23
C SER A 6 -4.04 2.89 -19.85
N THR A 7 -4.65 3.77 -20.63
CA THR A 7 -4.72 5.22 -20.37
C THR A 7 -5.26 5.52 -18.95
N ASN A 8 -6.12 4.65 -18.44
CA ASN A 8 -6.68 4.74 -17.11
C ASN A 8 -5.65 4.36 -16.02
N ALA A 9 -4.83 3.33 -16.24
CA ALA A 9 -3.77 2.94 -15.31
C ALA A 9 -2.68 4.01 -15.25
N GLU A 10 -2.32 4.60 -16.38
CA GLU A 10 -1.39 5.73 -16.44
C GLU A 10 -1.94 6.98 -15.74
N ALA A 11 -3.21 7.33 -15.99
CA ALA A 11 -3.86 8.45 -15.32
C ALA A 11 -3.99 8.23 -13.80
N ARG A 12 -4.09 6.98 -13.36
CA ARG A 12 -4.12 6.65 -11.92
C ARG A 12 -2.76 6.63 -11.28
N LEU A 13 -1.73 6.14 -11.98
CA LEU A 13 -0.36 6.28 -11.53
C LEU A 13 0.04 7.76 -11.42
N THR A 14 -0.28 8.57 -12.43
CA THR A 14 -0.04 10.02 -12.41
C THR A 14 -1.00 10.76 -11.49
N GLY A 15 -2.24 10.33 -11.32
CA GLY A 15 -3.22 10.90 -10.40
C GLY A 15 -3.08 10.41 -8.95
N ALA A 16 -2.57 9.19 -8.72
CA ALA A 16 -2.12 8.73 -7.41
C ALA A 16 -0.83 9.46 -6.99
N LEU A 17 -0.10 10.00 -7.94
CA LEU A 17 1.04 10.92 -7.80
C LEU A 17 0.62 12.41 -7.81
N ASP A 18 -0.69 12.71 -7.65
CA ASP A 18 -1.21 14.04 -7.30
C ASP A 18 -0.41 14.63 -6.11
N PRO A 19 -0.31 15.98 -5.98
CA PRO A 19 0.41 16.64 -4.87
C PRO A 19 0.08 16.16 -3.45
N ARG A 20 -1.04 15.48 -3.27
CA ARG A 20 -1.37 14.75 -2.02
C ARG A 20 -0.45 13.56 -1.74
N VAL A 21 0.34 13.13 -2.70
CA VAL A 21 1.26 11.97 -2.64
C VAL A 21 2.64 12.34 -2.11
N THR A 22 3.00 13.63 -2.09
CA THR A 22 4.28 14.07 -1.50
C THR A 22 4.44 13.66 -0.03
N ASP A 23 3.32 13.49 0.68
CA ASP A 23 3.32 12.98 2.06
C ASP A 23 3.51 11.45 2.11
N VAL A 24 3.38 10.77 0.98
CA VAL A 24 3.49 9.31 0.84
C VAL A 24 4.87 8.91 0.31
N THR A 25 5.34 9.60 -0.73
CA THR A 25 6.64 9.33 -1.36
C THR A 25 7.28 10.61 -1.90
N GLU A 26 8.60 10.65 -1.92
CA GLU A 26 9.39 11.72 -2.56
C GLU A 26 9.82 11.36 -3.99
N ASP A 27 9.47 10.18 -4.45
CA ASP A 27 9.94 9.64 -5.72
C ASP A 27 9.08 10.05 -6.92
N THR A 28 9.73 10.27 -8.06
CA THR A 28 9.08 10.57 -9.34
C THR A 28 9.16 9.36 -10.27
N TYR A 29 8.06 8.63 -10.40
CA TYR A 29 8.00 7.40 -11.23
C TYR A 29 7.99 7.63 -12.74
N ALA A 30 7.73 8.85 -13.17
CA ALA A 30 7.48 9.18 -14.58
C ALA A 30 8.73 9.08 -15.49
N SER A 31 9.92 8.91 -14.93
CA SER A 31 11.20 8.94 -15.68
C SER A 31 11.92 7.59 -15.74
N ARG A 32 11.28 6.48 -15.35
CA ARG A 32 11.95 5.17 -15.32
C ARG A 32 11.64 4.35 -16.56
N ASP A 33 12.64 3.64 -17.05
CA ASP A 33 12.49 2.66 -18.12
C ASP A 33 11.97 1.34 -17.55
N TYR A 34 10.87 0.84 -18.08
CA TYR A 34 10.27 -0.43 -17.68
C TYR A 34 10.35 -1.47 -18.80
N THR A 35 10.69 -2.70 -18.43
CA THR A 35 10.48 -3.88 -19.26
C THR A 35 9.05 -4.39 -19.05
N ILE A 36 8.31 -4.57 -20.12
CA ILE A 36 6.92 -5.03 -20.13
C ILE A 36 6.89 -6.52 -20.42
N ILE A 37 6.21 -7.29 -19.58
CA ILE A 37 6.11 -8.74 -19.63
C ILE A 37 4.64 -9.14 -19.51
N ASP A 38 4.15 -10.05 -20.37
CA ASP A 38 2.83 -10.65 -20.15
C ASP A 38 2.86 -11.54 -18.90
N GLY A 39 1.87 -11.40 -18.01
CA GLY A 39 1.82 -12.15 -16.77
C GLY A 39 1.74 -13.66 -16.94
N GLY A 40 1.28 -14.14 -18.11
CA GLY A 40 1.26 -15.55 -18.49
C GLY A 40 2.60 -16.12 -18.97
N ASP A 41 3.58 -15.28 -19.23
CA ASP A 41 4.86 -15.68 -19.80
C ASP A 41 5.75 -16.45 -18.81
N ALA A 42 6.62 -17.30 -19.37
CA ALA A 42 7.66 -18.00 -18.63
C ALA A 42 8.61 -17.02 -17.90
N GLU A 43 8.78 -15.82 -18.45
CA GLU A 43 9.61 -14.77 -17.88
C GLU A 43 9.03 -14.23 -16.57
N ALA A 44 7.73 -13.97 -16.47
CA ALA A 44 7.07 -13.59 -15.22
C ALA A 44 7.31 -14.64 -14.15
N LYS A 45 7.19 -15.93 -14.51
CA LYS A 45 7.45 -17.04 -13.61
C LYS A 45 8.92 -17.12 -13.15
N ARG A 46 9.88 -16.82 -14.05
CA ARG A 46 11.30 -16.74 -13.71
C ARG A 46 11.58 -15.63 -12.68
N LEU A 47 10.86 -14.52 -12.75
CA LEU A 47 10.93 -13.43 -11.80
C LEU A 47 10.25 -13.76 -10.46
N GLY A 48 9.57 -14.91 -10.34
CA GLY A 48 8.86 -15.34 -9.13
C GLY A 48 7.40 -14.89 -9.08
N VAL A 49 6.81 -14.51 -10.22
CA VAL A 49 5.40 -14.16 -10.33
C VAL A 49 4.63 -15.31 -10.97
N THR A 50 3.65 -15.86 -10.26
CA THR A 50 2.75 -16.90 -10.76
C THR A 50 1.36 -16.31 -10.91
N VAL A 51 0.81 -16.35 -12.12
CA VAL A 51 -0.51 -15.79 -12.45
C VAL A 51 -1.50 -16.90 -12.74
N ILE A 52 -2.69 -16.81 -12.15
CA ILE A 52 -3.88 -17.61 -12.45
C ILE A 52 -4.90 -16.67 -13.08
N GLY A 53 -5.40 -17.01 -14.27
CA GLY A 53 -6.26 -16.15 -15.06
C GLY A 53 -5.48 -15.46 -16.18
N GLY A 54 -5.91 -14.27 -16.56
CA GLY A 54 -5.29 -13.52 -17.67
C GLY A 54 -5.47 -12.01 -17.51
N GLY A 55 -5.01 -11.27 -18.53
CA GLY A 55 -5.16 -9.81 -18.57
C GLY A 55 -4.30 -9.05 -17.56
N LEU A 56 -3.14 -9.63 -17.17
CA LEU A 56 -2.16 -9.00 -16.31
C LEU A 56 -0.92 -8.61 -17.11
N THR A 57 -0.51 -7.36 -17.00
CA THR A 57 0.78 -6.84 -17.47
C THR A 57 1.72 -6.68 -16.27
N LEU A 58 2.91 -7.26 -16.37
CA LEU A 58 3.99 -7.07 -15.40
C LEU A 58 4.98 -6.04 -15.97
N MET A 59 5.35 -5.07 -15.16
CA MET A 59 6.32 -4.02 -15.50
C MET A 59 7.42 -3.99 -14.45
N VAL A 60 8.67 -4.15 -14.87
CA VAL A 60 9.85 -4.21 -13.99
C VAL A 60 10.94 -3.28 -14.49
N THR A 61 11.69 -2.66 -13.58
CA THR A 61 12.84 -1.83 -13.93
C THR A 61 14.11 -2.67 -14.19
N ASP A 62 14.24 -3.85 -13.56
CA ASP A 62 15.32 -4.81 -13.83
C ASP A 62 14.73 -6.20 -14.12
N PRO A 63 14.69 -6.62 -15.43
CA PRO A 63 14.13 -7.92 -15.79
C PRO A 63 15.00 -9.12 -15.40
N ASN A 64 16.21 -8.90 -14.87
CA ASN A 64 17.11 -9.97 -14.47
C ASN A 64 17.03 -10.27 -12.97
N ARG A 65 16.39 -9.42 -12.20
CA ARG A 65 16.32 -9.53 -10.74
C ARG A 65 15.00 -10.13 -10.29
N ARG A 66 15.07 -11.26 -9.59
CA ARG A 66 13.90 -11.92 -9.03
C ARG A 66 13.17 -11.04 -8.00
N LEU A 67 11.83 -11.04 -8.04
CA LEU A 67 10.97 -10.21 -7.19
C LEU A 67 10.62 -10.88 -5.86
N GLY A 68 10.48 -12.21 -5.86
CA GLY A 68 10.06 -12.93 -4.66
C GLY A 68 9.26 -14.19 -4.97
N ASP A 69 8.22 -14.45 -4.20
CA ASP A 69 7.21 -15.49 -4.46
C ASP A 69 5.82 -14.83 -4.43
N ILE A 70 5.36 -14.40 -5.59
CA ILE A 70 4.18 -13.59 -5.76
C ILE A 70 3.14 -14.39 -6.54
N ARG A 71 1.98 -14.59 -5.96
CA ARG A 71 0.85 -15.30 -6.54
C ARG A 71 -0.27 -14.31 -6.83
N ILE A 72 -0.71 -14.28 -8.09
CA ILE A 72 -1.76 -13.38 -8.54
C ILE A 72 -2.90 -14.18 -9.15
N GLN A 73 -4.11 -13.94 -8.67
CA GLN A 73 -5.34 -14.29 -9.37
C GLN A 73 -5.86 -13.05 -10.09
N SER A 74 -5.80 -13.04 -11.43
CA SER A 74 -6.32 -11.95 -12.24
C SER A 74 -7.63 -12.39 -12.90
N GLY A 75 -8.73 -11.76 -12.52
CA GLY A 75 -10.08 -12.06 -13.02
C GLY A 75 -10.60 -11.06 -14.06
N GLY A 76 -9.99 -9.88 -14.15
CA GLY A 76 -10.36 -8.81 -15.05
C GLY A 76 -9.43 -8.65 -16.25
N ARG A 77 -9.50 -7.47 -16.89
CA ARG A 77 -8.65 -7.06 -18.00
C ARG A 77 -7.83 -5.84 -17.63
N ASP A 78 -6.71 -5.66 -18.30
CA ASP A 78 -5.87 -4.47 -18.19
C ASP A 78 -5.35 -4.23 -16.76
N ASN A 79 -5.14 -5.32 -16.01
CA ASN A 79 -4.54 -5.27 -14.70
C ASN A 79 -3.02 -5.11 -14.83
N THR A 80 -2.42 -4.34 -13.94
CA THR A 80 -0.99 -4.04 -14.00
C THR A 80 -0.32 -4.26 -12.64
N LEU A 81 0.84 -4.93 -12.69
CA LEU A 81 1.73 -5.08 -11.55
C LEU A 81 3.05 -4.41 -11.86
N PHE A 82 3.40 -3.39 -11.07
CA PHE A 82 4.66 -2.66 -11.21
C PHE A 82 5.65 -3.02 -10.13
N PHE A 83 6.91 -3.20 -10.52
CA PHE A 83 8.03 -3.25 -9.61
C PHE A 83 9.14 -2.32 -10.06
N ASP A 84 9.46 -1.35 -9.20
CA ASP A 84 10.77 -0.75 -9.22
C ASP A 84 11.71 -1.65 -8.41
N ASN A 85 12.52 -2.42 -9.11
CA ASN A 85 13.36 -3.46 -8.50
C ASN A 85 14.86 -3.25 -8.76
N GLN A 86 15.29 -2.02 -9.02
CA GLN A 86 16.72 -1.73 -9.29
C GLN A 86 17.62 -2.05 -8.10
N SER A 87 17.19 -1.70 -6.88
CA SER A 87 17.94 -1.99 -5.64
C SER A 87 17.31 -3.12 -4.84
N TRP A 88 16.46 -3.94 -5.48
CA TRP A 88 15.69 -4.99 -4.81
C TRP A 88 16.59 -6.11 -4.30
N GLY A 89 16.88 -6.11 -3.01
CA GLY A 89 17.61 -7.17 -2.32
C GLY A 89 16.75 -7.92 -1.31
N GLY A 90 15.55 -7.40 -1.04
CA GLY A 90 14.60 -7.95 -0.08
C GLY A 90 13.79 -9.14 -0.58
N GLN A 91 12.90 -9.61 0.26
CA GLN A 91 12.01 -10.74 0.00
C GLN A 91 10.58 -10.25 -0.04
N CYS A 92 9.88 -10.49 -1.15
CA CYS A 92 8.46 -10.23 -1.29
C CYS A 92 7.69 -11.55 -1.41
N PHE A 93 6.76 -11.77 -0.49
CA PHE A 93 5.80 -12.86 -0.51
C PHE A 93 4.40 -12.24 -0.59
N ALA A 94 3.69 -12.47 -1.69
CA ALA A 94 2.39 -11.85 -1.87
C ALA A 94 1.36 -12.82 -2.46
N SER A 95 0.14 -12.75 -1.92
CA SER A 95 -1.06 -13.36 -2.48
C SER A 95 -2.03 -12.24 -2.83
N ILE A 96 -2.26 -12.00 -4.12
CA ILE A 96 -3.04 -10.87 -4.62
C ILE A 96 -4.16 -11.36 -5.53
N ARG A 97 -5.38 -10.92 -5.28
CA ARG A 97 -6.55 -11.17 -6.10
C ARG A 97 -7.06 -9.87 -6.71
N MET A 98 -6.83 -9.73 -7.99
CA MET A 98 -7.27 -8.60 -8.82
C MET A 98 -8.52 -9.04 -9.58
N LEU A 99 -9.69 -8.95 -8.96
CA LEU A 99 -10.95 -9.45 -9.52
C LEU A 99 -11.62 -8.47 -10.48
N GLY A 100 -11.34 -7.18 -10.32
CA GLY A 100 -11.76 -6.12 -11.24
C GLY A 100 -10.82 -5.96 -12.43
N SER A 101 -11.20 -5.06 -13.34
CA SER A 101 -10.37 -4.61 -14.46
C SER A 101 -9.68 -3.28 -14.14
N ASP A 102 -8.64 -2.91 -14.90
CA ASP A 102 -7.89 -1.68 -14.72
C ASP A 102 -7.29 -1.52 -13.30
N THR A 103 -6.96 -2.63 -12.65
CA THR A 103 -6.43 -2.63 -11.29
C THR A 103 -4.91 -2.51 -11.34
N VAL A 104 -4.35 -1.73 -10.43
CA VAL A 104 -2.92 -1.47 -10.36
C VAL A 104 -2.36 -1.84 -8.99
N VAL A 105 -1.31 -2.65 -8.96
CA VAL A 105 -0.48 -2.86 -7.77
C VAL A 105 0.92 -2.40 -8.09
N MET A 106 1.44 -1.47 -7.31
CA MET A 106 2.74 -0.85 -7.53
C MET A 106 3.63 -1.01 -6.31
N PHE A 107 4.79 -1.61 -6.51
CA PHE A 107 5.86 -1.65 -5.53
C PHE A 107 6.97 -0.69 -5.95
N ASN A 108 7.24 0.28 -5.09
CA ASN A 108 8.46 1.05 -5.18
C ASN A 108 9.65 0.22 -4.65
N ASP A 109 10.86 0.66 -4.89
CA ASP A 109 12.06 -0.06 -4.47
C ASP A 109 12.07 -0.31 -2.97
N ILE A 110 11.80 -1.54 -2.56
CA ILE A 110 11.81 -1.94 -1.14
C ILE A 110 13.24 -2.13 -0.59
N GLY A 111 14.27 -2.08 -1.45
CA GLY A 111 15.65 -2.33 -1.03
C GLY A 111 15.77 -3.71 -0.38
N ASP A 112 16.31 -3.76 0.84
CA ASP A 112 16.46 -4.99 1.64
C ASP A 112 15.26 -5.28 2.56
N ALA A 113 14.15 -4.55 2.41
CA ALA A 113 12.97 -4.73 3.24
C ALA A 113 12.30 -6.10 3.00
N TYR A 114 11.74 -6.67 4.05
CA TYR A 114 10.89 -7.85 3.99
C TYR A 114 9.42 -7.44 3.83
N VAL A 115 8.74 -8.02 2.85
CA VAL A 115 7.32 -7.75 2.59
C VAL A 115 6.54 -9.05 2.50
N ALA A 116 5.63 -9.28 3.43
CA ALA A 116 4.67 -10.38 3.40
C ALA A 116 3.23 -9.85 3.31
N MET A 117 2.63 -9.96 2.14
CA MET A 117 1.22 -9.68 1.89
C MET A 117 0.44 -10.99 1.86
N GLN A 118 -0.28 -11.28 2.94
CA GLN A 118 -0.93 -12.57 3.14
C GLN A 118 -2.16 -12.75 2.25
N ASP A 119 -2.96 -11.70 2.11
CA ASP A 119 -4.18 -11.73 1.30
C ASP A 119 -4.59 -10.30 0.91
N ILE A 120 -4.44 -9.98 -0.37
CA ILE A 120 -4.79 -8.67 -0.92
C ILE A 120 -5.95 -8.85 -1.90
N TYR A 121 -7.11 -8.32 -1.54
CA TYR A 121 -8.33 -8.39 -2.31
C TYR A 121 -8.67 -7.04 -2.94
N LEU A 122 -8.68 -7.01 -4.27
CA LEU A 122 -9.12 -5.88 -5.09
C LEU A 122 -10.36 -6.35 -5.86
N ARG A 123 -11.54 -5.93 -5.40
CA ARG A 123 -12.84 -6.48 -5.83
C ARG A 123 -13.48 -5.74 -7.00
N SER A 124 -13.18 -4.46 -7.14
CA SER A 124 -13.84 -3.57 -8.10
C SER A 124 -12.87 -3.09 -9.17
N ASN A 125 -13.39 -2.45 -10.22
CA ASN A 125 -12.55 -1.90 -11.28
C ASN A 125 -11.76 -0.69 -10.78
N GLY A 126 -10.58 -0.52 -11.37
CA GLY A 126 -9.75 0.64 -11.17
C GLY A 126 -9.15 0.82 -9.80
N GLN A 127 -9.15 -0.23 -9.01
CA GLN A 127 -8.56 -0.19 -7.67
C GLN A 127 -7.04 -0.20 -7.75
N PHE A 128 -6.41 0.26 -6.68
CA PHE A 128 -4.96 0.28 -6.64
C PHE A 128 -4.38 0.01 -5.24
N VAL A 129 -3.16 -0.51 -5.23
CA VAL A 129 -2.28 -0.56 -4.06
C VAL A 129 -0.96 0.06 -4.46
N PHE A 130 -0.53 1.06 -3.69
CA PHE A 130 0.81 1.63 -3.78
C PHE A 130 1.62 1.20 -2.55
N TRP A 131 2.85 0.73 -2.78
CA TRP A 131 3.78 0.31 -1.74
C TRP A 131 5.07 1.11 -1.85
N GLY A 132 5.32 1.97 -0.86
CA GLY A 132 6.41 2.93 -0.85
C GLY A 132 7.79 2.31 -0.68
N ARG A 133 8.81 3.11 -0.96
CA ARG A 133 10.22 2.74 -0.86
C ARG A 133 10.59 2.36 0.57
N GLY A 134 11.31 1.24 0.73
CA GLY A 134 11.76 0.77 2.05
C GLY A 134 10.65 0.36 3.01
N ALA A 135 9.39 0.41 2.58
CA ALA A 135 8.28 -0.05 3.40
C ALA A 135 8.36 -1.56 3.62
N SER A 136 8.20 -1.99 4.87
CA SER A 136 8.34 -3.38 5.29
C SER A 136 7.09 -3.90 5.98
N ALA A 137 6.76 -5.19 5.79
CA ALA A 137 5.63 -5.84 6.44
C ALA A 137 5.95 -7.28 6.80
N VAL A 138 5.70 -7.64 8.06
CA VAL A 138 5.81 -9.03 8.53
C VAL A 138 4.55 -9.82 8.18
N GLY A 139 3.38 -9.17 8.12
CA GLY A 139 2.12 -9.80 7.71
C GLY A 139 0.99 -8.79 7.60
N ILE A 140 0.56 -8.50 6.36
CA ILE A 140 -0.55 -7.59 6.09
C ILE A 140 -1.58 -8.24 5.18
N SER A 141 -2.86 -8.00 5.48
CA SER A 141 -3.99 -8.30 4.60
C SER A 141 -4.76 -7.02 4.28
N MET A 142 -5.25 -6.93 3.05
CA MET A 142 -6.06 -5.80 2.60
C MET A 142 -7.31 -6.29 1.89
N GLU A 143 -8.44 -5.67 2.18
CA GLU A 143 -9.67 -5.89 1.46
C GLU A 143 -10.21 -4.55 1.00
N ILE A 144 -10.21 -4.36 -0.32
CA ILE A 144 -10.50 -3.08 -0.97
C ILE A 144 -11.76 -3.23 -1.80
N GLU A 145 -12.71 -2.31 -1.61
CA GLU A 145 -13.96 -2.25 -2.34
C GLU A 145 -14.27 -0.82 -2.79
N GLY A 146 -15.06 -0.70 -3.84
CA GLY A 146 -15.42 0.56 -4.49
C GLY A 146 -14.52 0.88 -5.68
N GLU A 147 -15.16 1.32 -6.78
CA GLU A 147 -14.45 1.68 -8.00
C GLU A 147 -13.45 2.81 -7.77
N GLY A 148 -12.25 2.66 -8.30
CA GLY A 148 -11.19 3.64 -8.21
C GLY A 148 -10.64 3.87 -6.80
N SER A 149 -11.07 3.09 -5.81
CA SER A 149 -10.54 3.18 -4.44
C SER A 149 -9.21 2.42 -4.30
N GLY A 150 -8.47 2.67 -3.23
CA GLY A 150 -7.20 2.00 -3.03
C GLY A 150 -6.55 2.23 -1.69
N VAL A 151 -5.38 1.64 -1.54
CA VAL A 151 -4.51 1.79 -0.37
C VAL A 151 -3.16 2.30 -0.82
N MET A 152 -2.68 3.35 -0.17
CA MET A 152 -1.32 3.86 -0.32
C MET A 152 -0.55 3.61 0.97
N VAL A 153 0.55 2.91 0.87
CA VAL A 153 1.52 2.72 1.96
C VAL A 153 2.74 3.56 1.64
N GLY A 154 3.03 4.53 2.48
CA GLY A 154 4.12 5.49 2.28
C GLY A 154 5.50 4.88 2.48
N ASP A 155 6.50 5.65 2.04
CA ASP A 155 7.91 5.28 2.17
C ASP A 155 8.27 5.03 3.64
N ASP A 156 9.17 4.07 3.85
CA ASP A 156 9.68 3.67 5.16
C ASP A 156 8.62 3.25 6.19
N ALA A 157 7.43 2.83 5.74
CA ALA A 157 6.43 2.29 6.65
C ALA A 157 6.91 0.97 7.29
N LEU A 158 6.55 0.78 8.56
CA LEU A 158 6.79 -0.46 9.30
C LEU A 158 5.48 -1.11 9.68
N ILE A 159 5.21 -2.27 9.12
CA ILE A 159 3.96 -3.00 9.35
C ILE A 159 4.25 -4.33 10.04
N SER A 160 3.74 -4.46 11.26
CA SER A 160 3.90 -5.69 12.05
C SER A 160 3.05 -6.83 11.49
N ASN A 161 3.07 -7.97 12.15
CA ASN A 161 2.28 -9.14 11.75
C ASN A 161 0.78 -8.97 12.08
N GLY A 162 -0.08 -9.58 11.26
CA GLY A 162 -1.52 -9.64 11.51
C GLY A 162 -2.29 -8.34 11.27
N VAL A 163 -1.68 -7.38 10.56
CA VAL A 163 -2.33 -6.11 10.25
C VAL A 163 -3.40 -6.30 9.17
N TRP A 164 -4.58 -5.69 9.39
CA TRP A 164 -5.66 -5.64 8.43
C TRP A 164 -6.01 -4.21 8.01
N ILE A 165 -6.15 -3.99 6.70
CA ILE A 165 -6.69 -2.75 6.14
C ILE A 165 -7.96 -3.09 5.36
N ARG A 166 -9.08 -2.48 5.75
CA ARG A 166 -10.37 -2.56 5.06
C ARG A 166 -10.93 -1.16 4.87
N ASN A 167 -11.19 -0.79 3.64
CA ASN A 167 -11.76 0.52 3.33
C ASN A 167 -13.30 0.55 3.34
N HIS A 168 -13.95 -0.52 3.78
CA HIS A 168 -15.40 -0.69 3.75
C HIS A 168 -15.91 -1.56 4.91
N ASP A 169 -17.22 -1.50 5.17
CA ASP A 169 -17.92 -2.30 6.20
C ASP A 169 -18.56 -3.59 5.64
N MET A 170 -18.29 -4.00 4.39
CA MET A 170 -18.89 -5.12 3.64
C MET A 170 -20.37 -4.90 3.34
N HIS A 171 -21.18 -4.55 4.32
CA HIS A 171 -22.63 -4.42 4.19
C HIS A 171 -23.10 -3.01 4.55
N ALA A 172 -24.22 -2.61 3.90
CA ALA A 172 -24.88 -1.38 4.25
C ALA A 172 -25.56 -1.50 5.62
N ILE A 173 -25.36 -0.50 6.47
CA ILE A 173 -26.06 -0.34 7.74
C ILE A 173 -27.11 0.73 7.54
N HIS A 174 -28.36 0.44 7.90
CA HIS A 174 -29.49 1.32 7.69
C HIS A 174 -30.06 1.82 9.00
N ASP A 175 -30.47 3.08 9.02
CA ASP A 175 -31.36 3.61 10.05
C ASP A 175 -32.74 2.96 9.88
N LEU A 176 -33.20 2.25 10.90
CA LEU A 176 -34.46 1.49 10.80
C LEU A 176 -35.70 2.39 10.70
N ARG A 177 -35.61 3.66 11.13
CA ARG A 177 -36.70 4.60 11.07
C ARG A 177 -36.86 5.25 9.70
N THR A 178 -35.76 5.51 9.01
CA THR A 178 -35.72 6.22 7.73
C THR A 178 -35.45 5.32 6.53
N GLY A 179 -34.94 4.12 6.74
CA GLY A 179 -34.44 3.21 5.71
C GLY A 179 -33.17 3.69 5.02
N THR A 180 -32.57 4.80 5.46
CA THR A 180 -31.38 5.37 4.83
C THR A 180 -30.12 4.66 5.30
N ARG A 181 -29.15 4.50 4.38
CA ARG A 181 -27.82 3.99 4.73
C ARG A 181 -27.06 5.01 5.59
N ILE A 182 -26.48 4.55 6.69
CA ILE A 182 -25.78 5.40 7.66
C ILE A 182 -24.28 5.14 7.75
N ASN A 183 -23.78 4.02 7.24
CA ASN A 183 -22.34 3.78 7.21
C ASN A 183 -21.69 4.39 5.95
N ARG A 184 -20.39 4.66 6.06
CA ARG A 184 -19.62 5.28 4.98
C ARG A 184 -19.56 4.40 3.74
N GLN A 185 -19.44 5.05 2.59
CA GLN A 185 -19.02 4.40 1.35
C GLN A 185 -17.51 4.07 1.41
N PRO A 186 -17.05 3.12 0.59
CA PRO A 186 -15.64 2.84 0.47
C PRO A 186 -14.81 4.10 0.20
N VAL A 187 -13.68 4.23 0.88
CA VAL A 187 -12.76 5.36 0.78
C VAL A 187 -11.35 4.89 0.46
N GLN A 188 -10.52 5.81 -0.01
CA GLN A 188 -9.09 5.59 -0.11
C GLN A 188 -8.46 5.60 1.28
N THR A 189 -7.56 4.66 1.55
CA THR A 189 -6.75 4.63 2.77
C THR A 189 -5.33 5.05 2.45
N VAL A 190 -4.81 6.06 3.15
CA VAL A 190 -3.45 6.59 2.98
C VAL A 190 -2.67 6.43 4.28
N LEU A 191 -1.58 5.69 4.24
CA LEU A 191 -0.52 5.76 5.22
C LEU A 191 0.56 6.69 4.66
N GLU A 192 0.82 7.79 5.36
CA GLU A 192 1.92 8.68 4.98
C GLU A 192 3.28 8.05 5.28
N ARG A 193 4.37 8.76 4.99
CA ARG A 193 5.74 8.27 5.22
C ARG A 193 5.99 7.93 6.69
N HIS A 194 6.82 6.92 6.93
CA HIS A 194 7.31 6.56 8.26
C HIS A 194 6.19 6.26 9.26
N VAL A 195 5.13 5.56 8.84
CA VAL A 195 4.06 5.12 9.73
C VAL A 195 4.39 3.73 10.28
N TRP A 196 4.18 3.53 11.57
CA TRP A 196 4.28 2.20 12.19
C TRP A 196 2.90 1.67 12.57
N LEU A 197 2.52 0.53 12.01
CA LEU A 197 1.35 -0.25 12.41
C LEU A 197 1.78 -1.42 13.29
N GLY A 198 1.34 -1.38 14.56
CA GLY A 198 1.60 -2.42 15.54
C GLY A 198 0.88 -3.73 15.23
N GLN A 199 1.31 -4.81 15.87
CA GLN A 199 0.78 -6.16 15.66
C GLN A 199 -0.74 -6.22 15.83
N ASP A 200 -1.42 -6.94 14.93
CA ASP A 200 -2.88 -7.13 14.92
C ASP A 200 -3.67 -5.81 14.85
N ALA A 201 -3.06 -4.70 14.43
CA ALA A 201 -3.79 -3.46 14.22
C ALA A 201 -4.76 -3.58 13.04
N MET A 202 -5.93 -2.96 13.16
CA MET A 202 -6.96 -2.94 12.14
C MET A 202 -7.29 -1.50 11.75
N LEU A 203 -7.22 -1.22 10.45
CA LEU A 203 -7.70 0.02 9.85
C LEU A 203 -9.04 -0.28 9.15
N LEU A 204 -10.15 0.23 9.71
CA LEU A 204 -11.48 0.04 9.17
C LEU A 204 -12.09 1.38 8.75
N ASN A 205 -12.23 1.61 7.45
CA ASN A 205 -12.61 2.92 6.92
C ASN A 205 -11.71 4.06 7.44
N ALA A 206 -10.41 3.76 7.62
CA ALA A 206 -9.42 4.79 7.90
C ALA A 206 -9.09 5.55 6.61
N GLU A 207 -9.10 6.87 6.69
CA GLU A 207 -8.85 7.72 5.53
C GLU A 207 -7.37 8.05 5.42
N ARG A 208 -6.74 8.40 6.54
CA ARG A 208 -5.35 8.85 6.56
C ARG A 208 -4.68 8.57 7.91
N ILE A 209 -3.47 8.05 7.86
CA ILE A 209 -2.57 7.91 9.00
C ILE A 209 -1.39 8.84 8.76
N GLY A 210 -1.27 9.89 9.58
CA GLY A 210 -0.28 10.96 9.38
C GLY A 210 1.16 10.47 9.58
N MET A 211 2.09 11.14 8.90
CA MET A 211 3.51 10.79 8.88
C MET A 211 4.12 10.65 10.27
N GLY A 212 4.96 9.65 10.44
CA GLY A 212 5.66 9.37 11.69
C GLY A 212 4.76 8.87 12.82
N SER A 213 3.46 8.61 12.57
CA SER A 213 2.56 8.15 13.63
C SER A 213 2.65 6.66 13.87
N ILE A 214 2.26 6.25 15.06
CA ILE A 214 2.28 4.87 15.54
C ILE A 214 0.86 4.44 15.87
N VAL A 215 0.42 3.34 15.30
CA VAL A 215 -0.80 2.65 15.69
C VAL A 215 -0.42 1.50 16.62
N GLY A 216 -0.87 1.56 17.87
CA GLY A 216 -0.56 0.55 18.87
C GLY A 216 -1.11 -0.84 18.53
N THR A 217 -0.54 -1.87 19.12
CA THR A 217 -0.96 -3.28 18.96
C THR A 217 -2.46 -3.45 19.24
N ARG A 218 -3.16 -4.23 18.38
CA ARG A 218 -4.60 -4.54 18.47
C ARG A 218 -5.53 -3.32 18.51
N SER A 219 -5.10 -2.23 17.92
CA SER A 219 -5.92 -1.01 17.85
C SER A 219 -6.84 -1.03 16.63
N LEU A 220 -8.07 -0.52 16.79
CA LEU A 220 -9.02 -0.30 15.71
C LEU A 220 -9.06 1.17 15.33
N VAL A 221 -8.50 1.51 14.17
CA VAL A 221 -8.48 2.88 13.65
C VAL A 221 -9.63 3.10 12.67
N LYS A 222 -10.33 4.23 12.84
CA LYS A 222 -11.32 4.77 11.89
C LYS A 222 -11.03 6.25 11.62
N GLY A 223 -11.30 6.72 10.40
CA GLY A 223 -11.09 8.13 10.02
C GLY A 223 -9.61 8.49 9.92
N THR A 224 -9.25 9.66 10.45
CA THR A 224 -7.91 10.25 10.27
C THR A 224 -7.12 10.25 11.59
N VAL A 225 -5.85 9.89 11.51
CA VAL A 225 -4.86 10.01 12.59
C VAL A 225 -3.91 11.16 12.24
N PRO A 226 -3.72 12.15 13.13
CA PRO A 226 -2.77 13.25 12.91
C PRO A 226 -1.32 12.75 12.78
N PRO A 227 -0.39 13.52 12.20
CA PRO A 227 1.01 13.16 12.13
C PRO A 227 1.69 13.18 13.51
N ARG A 228 2.70 12.35 13.70
CA ARG A 228 3.60 12.32 14.87
C ARG A 228 2.86 12.11 16.19
N VAL A 229 1.91 11.18 16.19
CA VAL A 229 1.17 10.78 17.41
C VAL A 229 1.23 9.27 17.60
N VAL A 230 0.96 8.83 18.83
CA VAL A 230 0.65 7.42 19.13
C VAL A 230 -0.84 7.32 19.36
N VAL A 231 -1.49 6.42 18.61
CA VAL A 231 -2.89 6.07 18.83
C VAL A 231 -2.99 4.63 19.31
N ALA A 232 -3.91 4.35 20.23
CA ALA A 232 -4.16 2.98 20.70
C ALA A 232 -5.61 2.78 21.16
N GLY A 233 -6.03 1.52 21.23
CA GLY A 233 -7.33 1.11 21.76
C GLY A 233 -8.35 0.75 20.68
N THR A 234 -9.55 0.35 21.11
CA THR A 234 -10.68 -0.05 20.27
C THR A 234 -11.96 0.65 20.75
N PRO A 235 -12.37 1.76 20.10
CA PRO A 235 -11.73 2.46 18.99
C PRO A 235 -10.44 3.18 19.43
N ALA A 236 -9.48 3.32 18.51
CA ALA A 236 -8.20 3.98 18.79
C ALA A 236 -8.39 5.47 19.09
N ARG A 237 -7.60 5.96 20.06
CA ARG A 237 -7.53 7.37 20.45
C ARG A 237 -6.07 7.79 20.56
N VAL A 238 -5.80 9.07 20.37
CA VAL A 238 -4.47 9.63 20.63
C VAL A 238 -4.15 9.47 22.11
N ILE A 239 -3.06 8.77 22.41
CA ILE A 239 -2.55 8.55 23.75
C ILE A 239 -1.26 9.32 24.00
N ARG A 240 -0.58 9.78 22.93
CA ARG A 240 0.61 10.62 23.01
C ARG A 240 0.75 11.46 21.74
N GLU A 241 1.04 12.74 21.92
CA GLU A 241 1.38 13.66 20.86
C GLU A 241 2.90 13.91 20.81
N GLY A 242 3.41 14.42 19.69
CA GLY A 242 4.81 14.76 19.52
C GLY A 242 5.73 13.54 19.64
N ALA A 243 5.31 12.38 19.16
CA ALA A 243 6.04 11.13 19.23
C ALA A 243 6.15 10.48 17.85
N SER A 244 7.28 9.82 17.61
CA SER A 244 7.52 8.98 16.47
C SER A 244 8.42 7.79 16.87
N TRP A 245 8.87 7.02 15.92
CA TRP A 245 9.66 5.81 16.13
C TRP A 245 10.94 5.87 15.28
N GLY A 246 11.87 4.99 15.54
CA GLY A 246 13.07 4.81 14.73
C GLY A 246 13.36 3.32 14.60
N ARG A 247 13.97 2.92 13.51
CA ARG A 247 14.38 1.52 13.28
C ARG A 247 15.49 1.09 14.23
N SER A 248 16.24 2.05 14.76
CA SER A 248 17.29 1.82 15.75
C SER A 248 16.81 2.10 17.18
N ASN A 249 17.22 1.27 18.12
CA ASN A 249 17.01 1.52 19.56
C ASN A 249 17.80 2.73 20.10
N ASN A 250 18.75 3.25 19.32
CA ASN A 250 19.60 4.38 19.70
C ASN A 250 19.01 5.75 19.31
N GLY A 251 17.79 5.77 18.79
CA GLY A 251 17.07 6.97 18.35
C GLY A 251 16.86 7.01 16.83
N MET A 252 16.21 8.06 16.36
CA MET A 252 15.95 8.28 14.95
C MET A 252 17.19 8.78 14.23
N THR A 253 17.41 8.29 13.02
CA THR A 253 18.44 8.81 12.11
C THR A 253 18.06 10.19 11.56
N ALA A 254 19.01 10.92 10.97
CA ALA A 254 18.72 12.19 10.29
C ALA A 254 17.72 11.99 9.14
N GLU A 255 17.84 10.90 8.39
CA GLU A 255 16.92 10.56 7.29
C GLU A 255 15.50 10.32 7.80
N GLU A 256 15.34 9.51 8.87
CA GLU A 256 14.03 9.27 9.49
C GLU A 256 13.41 10.58 10.01
N ARG A 257 14.20 11.48 10.57
CA ARG A 257 13.73 12.79 11.02
C ARG A 257 13.29 13.68 9.86
N HIS A 258 14.11 13.73 8.81
CA HIS A 258 13.79 14.48 7.60
C HIS A 258 12.51 13.98 6.94
N SER A 259 12.33 12.66 6.84
CA SER A 259 11.14 12.04 6.22
C SER A 259 9.82 12.45 6.87
N ILE A 260 9.82 12.83 8.14
CA ILE A 260 8.65 13.31 8.89
C ILE A 260 8.67 14.82 9.14
N GLY A 261 9.50 15.58 8.42
CA GLY A 261 9.57 17.03 8.48
C GLY A 261 10.15 17.59 9.78
N LEU A 262 11.05 16.85 10.45
CA LEU A 262 11.77 17.32 11.61
C LEU A 262 13.19 17.79 11.23
N PRO A 263 13.70 18.87 11.88
CA PRO A 263 15.08 19.30 11.70
C PRO A 263 16.06 18.26 12.29
N ASP A 264 17.31 18.31 11.86
CA ASP A 264 18.38 17.58 12.50
C ASP A 264 18.51 17.97 13.99
N LEU A 265 18.96 17.02 14.80
CA LEU A 265 19.31 17.33 16.19
C LEU A 265 20.64 18.09 16.18
N ALA A 266 20.67 19.18 16.90
CA ALA A 266 21.87 19.98 17.06
C ALA A 266 22.96 19.23 17.85
#